data_d51aaf5e34fe0381548e76c90f258461
#
_entry.id   d51aaf5e34fe0381548e76c90f258461
#
_cell.length_a   1.000
_cell.length_b   1.000
_cell.length_c   1.000
_cell.angle_alpha   90.00
_cell.angle_beta   90.00
_cell.angle_gamma   90.00
#
_symmetry.space_group_name_H-M   'P 1'
#
loop_
_entity.id
_entity.type
_entity.pdbx_description
1 polymer ?
#
loop_
_entity_poly.entity_id
_entity_poly.type
_entity_poly.pdbx_seq_one_letter_code
_entity_poly.pdbx_strand_id
1 'polypeptide(L)'
;GQRLRLTLDLELQRAANDAIRRGVEAASQNGAKAGAFVAMDPRNGEVLALGSYPSFDANEFAKPLSQERYNELSSEELGAPLFNRAIAATYPTGSTFKPITAMAALEEGTITATSTIVDDGEFELGDRVFKNAQDASYGALQLPGALTVSSDVFFYELGLQLNGQGPVLQDWARKLGAGRRTGIDIPGEFGGLIPDSEWRNEGYEKYLKCAKKAKVEPGTTAALFACGGIERPWTAGDNVNLAVGQGDLQATPLQLATAYATLAKGDGRVVRPHLGQQVEDGQGRLVEEIRTPIRRRVKFDAAHRDAIMAGLHGAATAANGTSSDVFADFRYRDVLYGKT
;
A
#
# COMPACT_ATOMS: atom_id res chain seq x y z
N GLY A 1 18.31 13.66 33.09
CA GLY A 1 17.57 13.87 31.83
C GLY A 1 16.40 12.92 31.75
N GLN A 2 15.47 13.15 30.83
CA GLN A 2 14.36 12.26 30.53
C GLN A 2 14.78 11.23 29.50
N ARG A 3 14.12 10.08 29.48
CA ARG A 3 14.28 9.01 28.50
C ARG A 3 12.98 8.83 27.74
N LEU A 4 13.06 8.73 26.43
CA LEU A 4 11.94 8.34 25.59
C LEU A 4 12.02 6.83 25.36
N ARG A 5 10.97 6.10 25.76
CA ARG A 5 10.80 4.69 25.41
C ARG A 5 9.98 4.61 24.12
N LEU A 6 10.44 3.73 23.23
CA LEU A 6 9.78 3.50 21.95
C LEU A 6 9.00 2.18 21.96
N THR A 7 8.06 2.07 21.03
CA THR A 7 7.26 0.85 20.79
C THR A 7 8.04 -0.25 20.07
N LEU A 8 9.24 0.07 19.56
CA LEU A 8 10.05 -0.85 18.76
C LEU A 8 10.44 -2.09 19.55
N ASP A 9 10.17 -3.26 18.98
CA ASP A 9 10.74 -4.53 19.38
C ASP A 9 12.09 -4.73 18.68
N LEU A 10 13.17 -4.73 19.46
CA LEU A 10 14.53 -4.76 18.91
C LEU A 10 14.84 -6.08 18.20
N GLU A 11 14.30 -7.21 18.66
CA GLU A 11 14.52 -8.51 18.02
C GLU A 11 13.80 -8.57 16.68
N LEU A 12 12.53 -8.14 16.66
CA LEU A 12 11.74 -8.05 15.43
C LEU A 12 12.37 -7.06 14.45
N GLN A 13 12.85 -5.90 14.91
CA GLN A 13 13.53 -4.91 14.07
C GLN A 13 14.77 -5.48 13.40
N ARG A 14 15.60 -6.22 14.14
CA ARG A 14 16.81 -6.88 13.60
C ARG A 14 16.44 -7.96 12.58
N ALA A 15 15.50 -8.82 12.92
CA ALA A 15 15.03 -9.87 12.04
C ALA A 15 14.45 -9.31 10.72
N ALA A 16 13.67 -8.22 10.81
CA ALA A 16 13.09 -7.56 9.65
C ALA A 16 14.14 -6.86 8.77
N ASN A 17 15.14 -6.21 9.37
CA ASN A 17 16.26 -5.63 8.64
C ASN A 17 17.02 -6.70 7.84
N ASP A 18 17.30 -7.85 8.46
CA ASP A 18 17.98 -8.97 7.79
C ASP A 18 17.09 -9.59 6.70
N ALA A 19 15.79 -9.70 6.94
CA ALA A 19 14.86 -10.27 5.96
C ALA A 19 14.75 -9.38 4.71
N ILE A 20 14.57 -8.05 4.89
CA ILE A 20 14.46 -7.13 3.74
C ILE A 20 15.76 -7.08 2.94
N ARG A 21 16.91 -7.07 3.61
CA ARG A 21 18.22 -7.12 2.94
C ARG A 21 18.32 -8.36 2.06
N ARG A 22 18.09 -9.56 2.63
CA ARG A 22 18.12 -10.83 1.86
C ARG A 22 17.11 -10.84 0.73
N GLY A 23 15.91 -10.31 0.95
CA GLY A 23 14.88 -10.23 -0.08
C GLY A 23 15.28 -9.38 -1.27
N VAL A 24 15.85 -8.20 -1.02
CA VAL A 24 16.34 -7.31 -2.08
C VAL A 24 17.55 -7.91 -2.80
N GLU A 25 18.50 -8.50 -2.06
CA GLU A 25 19.66 -9.17 -2.65
C GLU A 25 19.24 -10.34 -3.55
N ALA A 26 18.30 -11.19 -3.10
CA ALA A 26 17.76 -12.30 -3.89
C ALA A 26 17.02 -11.83 -5.17
N ALA A 27 16.31 -10.69 -5.08
CA ALA A 27 15.58 -10.12 -6.21
C ALA A 27 16.44 -9.17 -7.08
N SER A 28 17.73 -9.00 -6.79
CA SER A 28 18.60 -8.03 -7.50
C SER A 28 18.72 -8.31 -8.99
N GLN A 29 18.72 -9.58 -9.40
CA GLN A 29 18.73 -9.99 -10.81
C GLN A 29 17.45 -9.54 -11.56
N ASN A 30 16.36 -9.34 -10.84
CA ASN A 30 15.09 -8.81 -11.35
C ASN A 30 15.00 -7.28 -11.23
N GLY A 31 16.13 -6.60 -10.94
CA GLY A 31 16.22 -5.15 -10.87
C GLY A 31 15.85 -4.55 -9.50
N ALA A 32 15.60 -5.36 -8.46
CA ALA A 32 15.37 -4.84 -7.12
C ALA A 32 16.64 -4.19 -6.55
N LYS A 33 16.52 -2.92 -6.13
CA LYS A 33 17.63 -2.15 -5.54
C LYS A 33 17.34 -1.71 -4.11
N ALA A 34 16.08 -1.74 -3.71
CA ALA A 34 15.63 -1.23 -2.42
C ALA A 34 14.36 -1.93 -1.95
N GLY A 35 14.07 -1.82 -0.67
CA GLY A 35 12.86 -2.34 -0.08
C GLY A 35 12.50 -1.63 1.23
N ALA A 36 11.32 -1.90 1.75
CA ALA A 36 10.87 -1.39 3.04
C ALA A 36 9.97 -2.39 3.74
N PHE A 37 9.85 -2.26 5.04
CA PHE A 37 8.92 -3.04 5.85
C PHE A 37 8.31 -2.20 6.96
N VAL A 38 7.12 -2.60 7.39
CA VAL A 38 6.41 -2.06 8.54
C VAL A 38 5.75 -3.23 9.28
N ALA A 39 5.98 -3.33 10.59
CA ALA A 39 5.24 -4.19 11.49
C ALA A 39 4.51 -3.33 12.53
N MET A 40 3.20 -3.47 12.64
CA MET A 40 2.36 -2.62 13.46
C MET A 40 1.33 -3.45 14.24
N ASP A 41 1.10 -3.10 15.49
CA ASP A 41 0.01 -3.67 16.29
C ASP A 41 -1.33 -3.04 15.85
N PRO A 42 -2.27 -3.84 15.32
CA PRO A 42 -3.56 -3.33 14.85
C PRO A 42 -4.48 -2.87 15.99
N ARG A 43 -4.15 -3.20 17.25
CA ARG A 43 -4.97 -2.87 18.42
C ARG A 43 -4.85 -1.41 18.84
N ASN A 44 -3.65 -0.83 18.68
CA ASN A 44 -3.31 0.48 19.21
C ASN A 44 -2.49 1.37 18.26
N GLY A 45 -1.91 0.80 17.19
CA GLY A 45 -1.08 1.53 16.22
C GLY A 45 0.40 1.62 16.61
N GLU A 46 0.85 0.90 17.62
CA GLU A 46 2.27 0.78 17.95
C GLU A 46 3.04 0.21 16.76
N VAL A 47 4.06 0.94 16.31
CA VAL A 47 4.98 0.46 15.29
C VAL A 47 6.06 -0.37 15.99
N LEU A 48 6.00 -1.69 15.79
CA LEU A 48 6.90 -2.65 16.42
C LEU A 48 8.23 -2.78 15.66
N ALA A 49 8.21 -2.60 14.34
CA ALA A 49 9.40 -2.52 13.50
C ALA A 49 9.10 -1.71 12.23
N LEU A 50 10.07 -0.94 11.76
CA LEU A 50 9.96 -0.12 10.57
C LEU A 50 11.34 0.11 9.98
N GLY A 51 11.49 -0.08 8.67
CA GLY A 51 12.79 0.15 8.06
C GLY A 51 12.80 0.14 6.55
N SER A 52 13.97 0.47 6.02
CA SER A 52 14.29 0.52 4.60
C SER A 52 15.63 -0.17 4.34
N TYR A 53 15.77 -0.72 3.15
CA TYR A 53 17.04 -1.18 2.62
C TYR A 53 17.28 -0.50 1.25
N PRO A 54 18.49 -0.04 0.92
CA PRO A 54 19.66 0.05 1.79
C PRO A 54 19.43 0.96 3.01
N SER A 55 20.24 0.75 4.05
CA SER A 55 20.20 1.50 5.31
C SER A 55 21.57 2.07 5.62
N PHE A 56 21.70 2.79 6.72
CA PHE A 56 22.92 3.39 7.21
C PHE A 56 23.11 3.14 8.71
N ASP A 57 24.35 3.31 9.20
CA ASP A 57 24.61 3.29 10.63
C ASP A 57 24.32 4.67 11.22
N ALA A 58 23.30 4.75 12.08
CA ALA A 58 22.93 6.00 12.75
C ALA A 58 24.05 6.58 13.63
N ASN A 59 25.00 5.75 14.09
CA ASN A 59 26.17 6.22 14.88
C ASN A 59 27.10 7.11 14.05
N GLU A 60 27.09 7.03 12.73
CA GLU A 60 27.85 7.94 11.88
C GLU A 60 27.48 9.42 12.12
N PHE A 61 26.23 9.68 12.52
CA PHE A 61 25.73 11.02 12.80
C PHE A 61 26.05 11.54 14.21
N ALA A 62 26.69 10.73 15.05
CA ALA A 62 27.19 11.17 16.34
C ALA A 62 28.38 12.17 16.20
N LYS A 63 28.93 12.29 15.02
CA LYS A 63 30.03 13.23 14.65
C LYS A 63 29.63 13.99 13.38
N PRO A 64 30.25 15.13 13.08
CA PRO A 64 30.04 15.81 11.80
C PRO A 64 30.32 14.86 10.62
N LEU A 65 29.34 14.69 9.74
CA LEU A 65 29.50 13.88 8.54
C LEU A 65 30.23 14.66 7.46
N SER A 66 31.13 14.00 6.70
CA SER A 66 31.74 14.63 5.54
C SER A 66 30.69 14.82 4.41
N GLN A 67 30.92 15.84 3.56
CA GLN A 67 30.07 16.08 2.40
C GLN A 67 30.03 14.87 1.44
N GLU A 68 31.19 14.22 1.27
CA GLU A 68 31.32 13.01 0.44
C GLU A 68 30.43 11.89 0.98
N ARG A 69 30.50 11.59 2.28
CA ARG A 69 29.68 10.55 2.91
C ARG A 69 28.20 10.89 2.87
N TYR A 70 27.83 12.16 3.07
CA TYR A 70 26.45 12.60 2.91
C TYR A 70 25.94 12.38 1.48
N ASN A 71 26.75 12.71 0.48
CA ASN A 71 26.41 12.48 -0.93
C ASN A 71 26.21 10.99 -1.24
N GLU A 72 27.08 10.11 -0.73
CA GLU A 72 26.91 8.65 -0.85
C GLU A 72 25.58 8.19 -0.24
N LEU A 73 25.29 8.59 1.00
CA LEU A 73 24.06 8.21 1.70
C LEU A 73 22.78 8.75 1.04
N SER A 74 22.89 9.82 0.25
CA SER A 74 21.81 10.44 -0.50
C SER A 74 21.74 9.99 -1.95
N SER A 75 22.73 9.21 -2.45
CA SER A 75 22.83 8.81 -3.84
C SER A 75 21.75 7.82 -4.24
N GLU A 76 20.99 8.14 -5.29
CA GLU A 76 20.00 7.23 -5.89
C GLU A 76 20.67 5.98 -6.51
N GLU A 77 21.88 6.12 -7.03
CA GLU A 77 22.66 4.99 -7.58
C GLU A 77 22.97 3.95 -6.51
N LEU A 78 23.24 4.42 -5.28
CA LEU A 78 23.46 3.57 -4.11
C LEU A 78 22.16 3.22 -3.36
N GLY A 79 21.01 3.52 -3.97
CA GLY A 79 19.72 3.25 -3.41
C GLY A 79 19.31 4.21 -2.29
N ALA A 80 19.88 5.43 -2.22
CA ALA A 80 19.53 6.47 -1.26
C ALA A 80 19.29 5.95 0.17
N PRO A 81 20.33 5.52 0.91
CA PRO A 81 20.21 4.93 2.24
C PRO A 81 19.50 5.81 3.27
N LEU A 82 19.60 7.15 3.17
CA LEU A 82 18.90 8.10 4.06
C LEU A 82 17.41 8.20 3.81
N PHE A 83 16.92 7.71 2.68
CA PHE A 83 15.52 7.83 2.32
C PHE A 83 14.68 6.78 3.04
N ASN A 84 13.84 7.19 4.00
CA ASN A 84 12.95 6.30 4.72
C ASN A 84 11.76 5.87 3.85
N ARG A 85 11.93 4.77 3.13
CA ARG A 85 10.93 4.25 2.19
C ARG A 85 9.64 3.79 2.86
N ALA A 86 9.70 3.38 4.11
CA ALA A 86 8.53 2.90 4.81
C ALA A 86 7.43 3.97 4.97
N ILE A 87 7.84 5.24 5.04
CA ILE A 87 6.93 6.39 5.26
C ILE A 87 6.94 7.42 4.13
N ALA A 88 7.98 7.44 3.29
CA ALA A 88 8.18 8.49 2.30
C ALA A 88 8.15 8.01 0.84
N ALA A 89 8.53 6.75 0.56
CA ALA A 89 8.40 6.22 -0.79
C ALA A 89 6.95 5.84 -1.09
N THR A 90 6.50 6.22 -2.27
CA THR A 90 5.16 5.90 -2.77
C THR A 90 5.24 4.97 -3.95
N TYR A 91 4.42 3.93 -3.92
CA TYR A 91 4.39 2.89 -4.95
C TYR A 91 2.97 2.61 -5.39
N PRO A 92 2.75 2.16 -6.64
CA PRO A 92 1.58 1.36 -6.98
C PRO A 92 1.62 0.10 -6.10
N THR A 93 0.56 -0.17 -5.37
CA THR A 93 0.55 -1.24 -4.36
C THR A 93 0.29 -2.62 -4.95
N GLY A 94 -0.11 -2.66 -6.22
CA GLY A 94 -0.50 -3.89 -6.90
C GLY A 94 -1.64 -4.60 -6.15
N SER A 95 -1.66 -5.90 -6.26
CA SER A 95 -2.71 -6.75 -5.70
C SER A 95 -2.94 -6.62 -4.19
N THR A 96 -2.02 -5.97 -3.46
CA THR A 96 -2.27 -5.66 -2.04
C THR A 96 -3.36 -4.59 -1.83
N PHE A 97 -3.81 -3.92 -2.89
CA PHE A 97 -4.96 -3.01 -2.87
C PHE A 97 -6.32 -3.72 -2.96
N LYS A 98 -6.37 -4.94 -3.50
CA LYS A 98 -7.61 -5.70 -3.74
C LYS A 98 -8.53 -5.85 -2.52
N PRO A 99 -8.05 -6.05 -1.27
CA PRO A 99 -8.93 -6.05 -0.10
C PRO A 99 -9.67 -4.73 0.12
N ILE A 100 -9.08 -3.59 -0.27
CA ILE A 100 -9.73 -2.28 -0.22
C ILE A 100 -10.82 -2.20 -1.29
N THR A 101 -10.55 -2.67 -2.51
CA THR A 101 -11.51 -2.77 -3.60
C THR A 101 -12.68 -3.69 -3.24
N ALA A 102 -12.37 -4.83 -2.62
CA ALA A 102 -13.37 -5.78 -2.13
C ALA A 102 -14.30 -5.14 -1.09
N MET A 103 -13.72 -4.40 -0.13
CA MET A 103 -14.52 -3.68 0.87
C MET A 103 -15.43 -2.65 0.22
N ALA A 104 -14.93 -1.86 -0.73
CA ALA A 104 -15.74 -0.90 -1.48
C ALA A 104 -16.90 -1.59 -2.20
N ALA A 105 -16.63 -2.66 -2.94
CA ALA A 105 -17.64 -3.36 -3.73
C ALA A 105 -18.73 -4.01 -2.87
N LEU A 106 -18.38 -4.55 -1.71
CA LEU A 106 -19.34 -5.14 -0.77
C LEU A 106 -20.19 -4.06 -0.07
N GLU A 107 -19.56 -3.01 0.45
CA GLU A 107 -20.25 -1.96 1.20
C GLU A 107 -21.16 -1.09 0.33
N GLU A 108 -20.81 -0.89 -0.94
CA GLU A 108 -21.64 -0.16 -1.91
C GLU A 108 -22.67 -1.08 -2.62
N GLY A 109 -22.71 -2.37 -2.25
CA GLY A 109 -23.67 -3.32 -2.80
C GLY A 109 -23.45 -3.68 -4.28
N THR A 110 -22.24 -3.42 -4.80
CA THR A 110 -21.86 -3.80 -6.17
C THR A 110 -21.88 -5.30 -6.34
N ILE A 111 -21.42 -6.02 -5.32
CA ILE A 111 -21.49 -7.49 -5.20
C ILE A 111 -21.88 -7.89 -3.78
N THR A 112 -22.24 -9.17 -3.62
CA THR A 112 -22.27 -9.88 -2.34
C THR A 112 -21.04 -10.79 -2.24
N ALA A 113 -20.74 -11.30 -1.04
CA ALA A 113 -19.65 -12.27 -0.85
C ALA A 113 -19.80 -13.56 -1.69
N THR A 114 -21.02 -13.88 -2.09
CA THR A 114 -21.37 -15.07 -2.88
C THR A 114 -21.64 -14.77 -4.36
N SER A 115 -21.53 -13.52 -4.77
CA SER A 115 -21.61 -13.16 -6.20
C SER A 115 -20.49 -13.84 -6.96
N THR A 116 -20.83 -14.43 -8.11
CA THR A 116 -19.88 -15.17 -8.94
C THR A 116 -19.52 -14.35 -10.18
N ILE A 117 -18.21 -14.23 -10.44
CA ILE A 117 -17.66 -13.65 -11.67
C ILE A 117 -16.84 -14.76 -12.34
N VAL A 118 -16.96 -14.88 -13.66
CA VAL A 118 -16.16 -15.84 -14.45
C VAL A 118 -14.84 -15.19 -14.82
N ASP A 119 -13.76 -15.85 -14.45
CA ASP A 119 -12.38 -15.47 -14.79
C ASP A 119 -11.86 -16.44 -15.86
N ASP A 120 -11.95 -16.04 -17.11
CA ASP A 120 -11.44 -16.77 -18.27
C ASP A 120 -10.01 -16.36 -18.67
N GLY A 121 -9.38 -15.52 -17.84
CA GLY A 121 -7.98 -15.08 -18.00
C GLY A 121 -7.85 -13.69 -18.59
N GLU A 122 -8.90 -13.15 -19.21
CA GLU A 122 -8.89 -11.88 -19.91
C GLU A 122 -10.10 -11.01 -19.54
N PHE A 123 -9.92 -9.69 -19.57
CA PHE A 123 -10.96 -8.70 -19.39
C PHE A 123 -10.84 -7.63 -20.48
N GLU A 124 -11.86 -7.51 -21.32
CA GLU A 124 -11.87 -6.57 -22.42
C GLU A 124 -12.57 -5.25 -22.05
N LEU A 125 -11.94 -4.13 -22.33
CA LEU A 125 -12.51 -2.80 -22.16
C LEU A 125 -12.15 -1.90 -23.34
N GLY A 126 -13.10 -1.70 -24.24
CA GLY A 126 -12.88 -1.00 -25.49
C GLY A 126 -11.91 -1.77 -26.39
N ASP A 127 -10.80 -1.14 -26.73
CA ASP A 127 -9.71 -1.69 -27.55
C ASP A 127 -8.57 -2.32 -26.73
N ARG A 128 -8.74 -2.42 -25.41
CA ARG A 128 -7.74 -2.96 -24.48
C ARG A 128 -8.16 -4.29 -23.89
N VAL A 129 -7.20 -5.22 -23.85
CA VAL A 129 -7.32 -6.49 -23.17
C VAL A 129 -6.41 -6.45 -21.94
N PHE A 130 -7.00 -6.67 -20.77
CA PHE A 130 -6.32 -6.81 -19.49
C PHE A 130 -6.25 -8.29 -19.15
N LYS A 131 -5.18 -8.75 -18.53
CA LYS A 131 -4.95 -10.17 -18.25
C LYS A 131 -4.57 -10.42 -16.81
N ASN A 132 -4.82 -11.64 -16.36
CA ASN A 132 -4.22 -12.12 -15.12
C ASN A 132 -2.71 -12.27 -15.26
N ALA A 133 -2.01 -12.25 -14.13
CA ALA A 133 -0.60 -12.59 -14.09
C ALA A 133 -0.39 -14.01 -14.66
N GLN A 134 0.66 -14.17 -15.48
CA GLN A 134 1.04 -15.44 -16.12
C GLN A 134 -0.04 -16.02 -17.06
N ASP A 135 -0.93 -15.20 -17.60
CA ASP A 135 -2.06 -15.60 -18.45
C ASP A 135 -2.94 -16.71 -17.81
N ALA A 136 -3.02 -16.73 -16.48
CA ALA A 136 -3.83 -17.70 -15.75
C ALA A 136 -5.33 -17.45 -15.90
N SER A 137 -6.14 -18.52 -15.88
CA SER A 137 -7.60 -18.45 -15.80
C SER A 137 -8.09 -19.32 -14.63
N TYR A 138 -9.12 -18.85 -13.92
CA TYR A 138 -9.54 -19.48 -12.67
C TYR A 138 -11.01 -19.95 -12.70
N GLY A 139 -11.73 -19.69 -13.80
CA GLY A 139 -13.14 -20.06 -13.94
C GLY A 139 -14.05 -19.24 -13.04
N ALA A 140 -15.16 -19.83 -12.61
CA ALA A 140 -16.15 -19.16 -11.77
C ALA A 140 -15.63 -18.96 -10.34
N LEU A 141 -15.46 -17.69 -9.93
CA LEU A 141 -14.96 -17.30 -8.63
C LEU A 141 -15.98 -16.50 -7.83
N GLN A 142 -16.01 -16.74 -6.53
CA GLN A 142 -16.59 -15.84 -5.53
C GLN A 142 -15.46 -15.03 -4.87
N LEU A 143 -15.81 -13.95 -4.17
CA LEU A 143 -14.82 -13.00 -3.61
C LEU A 143 -13.72 -13.65 -2.77
N PRO A 144 -13.98 -14.59 -1.83
CA PRO A 144 -12.88 -15.23 -1.09
C PRO A 144 -11.91 -15.99 -2.00
N GLY A 145 -12.43 -16.72 -3.00
CA GLY A 145 -11.62 -17.43 -4.00
C GLY A 145 -10.78 -16.47 -4.83
N ALA A 146 -11.37 -15.38 -5.31
CA ALA A 146 -10.67 -14.36 -6.10
C ALA A 146 -9.51 -13.70 -5.33
N LEU A 147 -9.66 -13.46 -4.03
CA LEU A 147 -8.57 -12.98 -3.16
C LEU A 147 -7.51 -14.05 -2.93
N THR A 148 -7.92 -15.32 -2.77
CA THR A 148 -7.02 -16.47 -2.57
C THR A 148 -6.04 -16.63 -3.73
N VAL A 149 -6.53 -16.62 -4.96
CA VAL A 149 -5.71 -16.77 -6.18
C VAL A 149 -5.21 -15.44 -6.74
N SER A 150 -5.63 -14.32 -6.13
CA SER A 150 -5.29 -12.98 -6.60
C SER A 150 -5.76 -12.68 -8.03
N SER A 151 -6.94 -13.16 -8.46
CA SER A 151 -7.49 -12.88 -9.79
C SER A 151 -7.52 -11.39 -10.11
N ASP A 152 -6.87 -10.96 -11.17
CA ASP A 152 -6.96 -9.58 -11.65
C ASP A 152 -8.28 -9.35 -12.40
N VAL A 153 -8.72 -10.32 -13.21
CA VAL A 153 -9.96 -10.26 -14.00
C VAL A 153 -11.17 -10.00 -13.10
N PHE A 154 -11.28 -10.71 -11.97
CA PHE A 154 -12.34 -10.47 -10.99
C PHE A 154 -12.36 -9.01 -10.51
N PHE A 155 -11.19 -8.45 -10.21
CA PHE A 155 -11.06 -7.09 -9.70
C PHE A 155 -11.12 -6.01 -10.79
N TYR A 156 -10.78 -6.31 -12.04
CA TYR A 156 -11.04 -5.43 -13.19
C TYR A 156 -12.54 -5.22 -13.39
N GLU A 157 -13.32 -6.30 -13.31
CA GLU A 157 -14.78 -6.23 -13.39
C GLU A 157 -15.34 -5.35 -12.26
N LEU A 158 -14.89 -5.54 -11.02
CA LEU A 158 -15.28 -4.68 -9.89
C LEU A 158 -14.88 -3.22 -10.14
N GLY A 159 -13.69 -2.98 -10.67
CA GLY A 159 -13.22 -1.62 -10.99
C GLY A 159 -14.11 -0.92 -12.01
N LEU A 160 -14.56 -1.64 -13.03
CA LEU A 160 -15.50 -1.11 -14.03
C LEU A 160 -16.86 -0.80 -13.40
N GLN A 161 -17.43 -1.74 -12.64
CA GLN A 161 -18.72 -1.55 -11.98
C GLN A 161 -18.72 -0.38 -10.99
N LEU A 162 -17.67 -0.27 -10.15
CA LEU A 162 -17.50 0.82 -9.19
C LEU A 162 -17.32 2.18 -9.87
N ASN A 163 -16.70 2.23 -11.06
CA ASN A 163 -16.58 3.47 -11.82
C ASN A 163 -17.94 4.09 -12.18
N GLY A 164 -18.96 3.25 -12.40
CA GLY A 164 -20.32 3.71 -12.66
C GLY A 164 -21.01 4.33 -11.44
N GLN A 165 -20.49 4.13 -10.24
CA GLN A 165 -21.03 4.64 -8.98
C GLN A 165 -20.32 5.92 -8.47
N GLY A 166 -19.40 6.49 -9.27
CA GLY A 166 -18.59 7.65 -8.88
C GLY A 166 -17.29 7.26 -8.15
N PRO A 167 -16.71 8.15 -7.31
CA PRO A 167 -15.40 7.92 -6.68
C PRO A 167 -15.45 7.03 -5.43
N VAL A 168 -16.37 6.06 -5.39
CA VAL A 168 -16.60 5.24 -4.18
C VAL A 168 -15.40 4.37 -3.79
N LEU A 169 -14.67 3.84 -4.77
CA LEU A 169 -13.43 3.09 -4.53
C LEU A 169 -12.35 3.99 -3.88
N GLN A 170 -12.19 5.18 -4.41
CA GLN A 170 -11.26 6.19 -3.91
C GLN A 170 -11.63 6.62 -2.47
N ASP A 171 -12.91 6.79 -2.22
CA ASP A 171 -13.40 7.16 -0.90
C ASP A 171 -13.16 6.05 0.13
N TRP A 172 -13.37 4.79 -0.23
CA TRP A 172 -13.06 3.66 0.64
C TRP A 172 -11.55 3.54 0.90
N ALA A 173 -10.70 3.75 -0.11
CA ALA A 173 -9.26 3.80 0.07
C ALA A 173 -8.85 4.89 1.09
N ARG A 174 -9.41 6.10 0.94
CA ARG A 174 -9.17 7.21 1.87
C ARG A 174 -9.75 6.95 3.26
N LYS A 175 -10.93 6.33 3.37
CA LYS A 175 -11.53 5.91 4.64
C LYS A 175 -10.61 4.95 5.38
N LEU A 176 -10.02 3.97 4.71
CA LEU A 176 -9.12 2.98 5.31
C LEU A 176 -7.69 3.49 5.58
N GLY A 177 -7.30 4.65 5.04
CA GLY A 177 -6.02 5.30 5.40
C GLY A 177 -5.06 5.56 4.27
N ALA A 178 -5.34 5.09 3.06
CA ALA A 178 -4.52 5.38 1.90
C ALA A 178 -4.68 6.83 1.40
N GLY A 179 -3.69 7.34 0.66
CA GLY A 179 -3.73 8.65 0.00
C GLY A 179 -3.68 9.86 0.92
N ARG A 180 -3.27 9.70 2.16
CA ARG A 180 -3.04 10.80 3.13
C ARG A 180 -2.05 10.40 4.20
N ARG A 181 -1.36 11.37 4.78
CA ARG A 181 -0.46 11.12 5.91
C ARG A 181 -1.18 10.39 7.04
N THR A 182 -0.56 9.34 7.57
CA THR A 182 -1.08 8.59 8.71
C THR A 182 -0.98 9.38 10.01
N GLY A 183 -0.03 10.32 10.05
CA GLY A 183 0.27 11.15 11.20
C GLY A 183 1.16 10.46 12.22
N ILE A 184 2.04 9.55 11.76
CA ILE A 184 3.11 8.98 12.57
C ILE A 184 3.94 10.10 13.23
N ASP A 185 4.47 9.85 14.41
CA ASP A 185 5.18 10.82 15.25
C ASP A 185 6.66 11.04 14.87
N ILE A 186 7.02 10.72 13.62
CA ILE A 186 8.33 11.06 13.04
C ILE A 186 8.16 11.91 11.78
N PRO A 187 9.14 12.79 11.46
CA PRO A 187 9.07 13.66 10.30
C PRO A 187 9.30 12.91 8.98
N GLY A 188 8.95 13.56 7.88
CA GLY A 188 9.26 13.08 6.53
C GLY A 188 8.20 12.17 5.92
N GLU A 189 7.03 12.00 6.55
CA GLU A 189 5.93 11.21 6.00
C GLU A 189 5.33 11.84 4.75
N PHE A 190 5.11 11.02 3.70
CA PHE A 190 4.48 11.42 2.45
C PHE A 190 2.98 11.05 2.43
N GLY A 191 2.17 11.87 1.73
CA GLY A 191 0.71 11.69 1.70
C GLY A 191 0.20 10.62 0.75
N GLY A 192 1.01 10.20 -0.21
CA GLY A 192 0.52 9.33 -1.30
C GLY A 192 -0.49 10.02 -2.22
N LEU A 193 -1.09 9.24 -3.10
CA LEU A 193 -2.12 9.69 -4.04
C LEU A 193 -3.12 8.55 -4.29
N ILE A 194 -4.40 8.83 -4.09
CA ILE A 194 -5.49 8.03 -4.64
C ILE A 194 -6.06 8.81 -5.81
N PRO A 195 -5.77 8.40 -7.05
CA PRO A 195 -6.22 9.12 -8.23
C PRO A 195 -7.74 9.00 -8.39
N ASP A 196 -8.38 10.08 -8.78
CA ASP A 196 -9.79 10.14 -9.13
C ASP A 196 -10.02 11.01 -10.37
N SER A 197 -11.28 11.09 -10.81
CA SER A 197 -11.64 11.87 -11.99
C SER A 197 -11.38 13.36 -11.82
N GLU A 198 -11.57 13.93 -10.64
CA GLU A 198 -11.34 15.34 -10.36
C GLU A 198 -9.83 15.66 -10.50
N TRP A 199 -8.98 14.93 -9.77
CA TRP A 199 -7.54 15.11 -9.83
C TRP A 199 -6.99 14.97 -11.26
N ARG A 200 -7.43 13.92 -11.99
CA ARG A 200 -6.93 13.67 -13.34
C ARG A 200 -7.40 14.69 -14.34
N ASN A 201 -8.68 15.08 -14.28
CA ASN A 201 -9.24 16.07 -15.20
C ASN A 201 -8.64 17.45 -14.98
N GLU A 202 -8.43 17.87 -13.72
CA GLU A 202 -7.68 19.10 -13.43
C GLU A 202 -6.24 19.07 -13.96
N GLY A 203 -5.57 17.91 -13.81
CA GLY A 203 -4.22 17.71 -14.35
C GLY A 203 -4.19 17.82 -15.87
N TYR A 204 -5.17 17.24 -16.55
CA TYR A 204 -5.32 17.36 -17.99
C TYR A 204 -5.58 18.78 -18.46
N GLU A 205 -6.43 19.53 -17.77
CA GLU A 205 -6.63 20.95 -18.08
C GLU A 205 -5.34 21.78 -17.90
N LYS A 206 -4.55 21.49 -16.88
CA LYS A 206 -3.23 22.14 -16.66
C LYS A 206 -2.28 21.81 -17.82
N TYR A 207 -2.27 20.56 -18.24
CA TYR A 207 -1.48 20.10 -19.41
C TYR A 207 -1.89 20.84 -20.68
N LEU A 208 -3.19 20.94 -20.98
CA LEU A 208 -3.69 21.65 -22.16
C LEU A 208 -3.31 23.15 -22.15
N LYS A 209 -3.41 23.79 -20.99
CA LYS A 209 -2.99 25.21 -20.81
C LYS A 209 -1.48 25.37 -21.04
N CYS A 210 -0.67 24.44 -20.56
CA CYS A 210 0.77 24.43 -20.77
C CYS A 210 1.11 24.22 -22.25
N ALA A 211 0.53 23.23 -22.92
CA ALA A 211 0.78 22.93 -24.33
C ALA A 211 0.44 24.14 -25.23
N LYS A 212 -0.69 24.81 -24.94
CA LYS A 212 -1.06 26.05 -25.63
C LYS A 212 -0.02 27.17 -25.42
N LYS A 213 0.49 27.34 -24.20
CA LYS A 213 1.52 28.34 -23.88
C LYS A 213 2.86 28.01 -24.56
N ALA A 214 3.24 26.74 -24.60
CA ALA A 214 4.45 26.23 -25.23
C ALA A 214 4.33 26.17 -26.77
N LYS A 215 3.13 26.39 -27.33
CA LYS A 215 2.83 26.28 -28.77
C LYS A 215 3.16 24.88 -29.34
N VAL A 216 2.87 23.85 -28.57
CA VAL A 216 3.00 22.44 -28.96
C VAL A 216 1.62 21.78 -29.04
N GLU A 217 1.47 20.81 -29.94
CA GLU A 217 0.22 20.09 -30.10
C GLU A 217 0.04 19.08 -28.95
N PRO A 218 -1.11 19.12 -28.22
CA PRO A 218 -1.39 18.14 -27.17
C PRO A 218 -1.33 16.69 -27.68
N GLY A 219 -0.85 15.76 -26.84
CA GLY A 219 -0.69 14.34 -27.19
C GLY A 219 0.57 14.02 -27.98
N THR A 220 1.41 15.02 -28.29
CA THR A 220 2.69 14.80 -28.97
C THR A 220 3.84 14.61 -27.97
N THR A 221 4.90 13.94 -28.41
CA THR A 221 6.14 13.82 -27.61
C THR A 221 6.70 15.20 -27.21
N ALA A 222 6.57 16.20 -28.07
CA ALA A 222 7.00 17.57 -27.78
C ALA A 222 6.20 18.19 -26.64
N ALA A 223 4.88 17.95 -26.59
CA ALA A 223 4.04 18.41 -25.50
C ALA A 223 4.36 17.70 -24.17
N LEU A 224 4.66 16.40 -24.22
CA LEU A 224 5.11 15.64 -23.05
C LEU A 224 6.42 16.19 -22.48
N PHE A 225 7.41 16.44 -23.33
CA PHE A 225 8.67 17.03 -22.89
C PHE A 225 8.50 18.44 -22.33
N ALA A 226 7.65 19.26 -22.96
CA ALA A 226 7.47 20.67 -22.54
C ALA A 226 6.62 20.82 -21.29
N CYS A 227 5.61 19.95 -21.10
CA CYS A 227 4.58 20.15 -20.09
C CYS A 227 4.49 18.98 -19.10
N GLY A 228 5.01 17.81 -19.44
CA GLY A 228 4.88 16.60 -18.64
C GLY A 228 3.41 16.26 -18.35
N GLY A 229 3.19 15.32 -17.44
CA GLY A 229 1.93 15.20 -16.74
C GLY A 229 0.86 14.37 -17.43
N ILE A 230 -0.38 14.78 -17.28
CA ILE A 230 -1.58 13.99 -17.54
C ILE A 230 -2.13 14.34 -18.92
N GLU A 231 -1.91 13.46 -19.89
CA GLU A 231 -2.19 13.70 -21.32
C GLU A 231 -3.66 13.50 -21.73
N ARG A 232 -4.46 12.90 -20.89
CA ARG A 232 -5.87 12.59 -21.15
C ARG A 232 -6.72 12.69 -19.88
N PRO A 233 -8.03 12.94 -20.03
CA PRO A 233 -8.94 12.93 -18.89
C PRO A 233 -9.12 11.52 -18.33
N TRP A 234 -9.83 11.43 -17.19
CA TRP A 234 -10.21 10.17 -16.56
C TRP A 234 -11.06 9.28 -17.49
N THR A 235 -10.81 8.00 -17.44
CA THR A 235 -11.59 6.98 -18.14
C THR A 235 -11.91 5.82 -17.19
N ALA A 236 -12.85 4.97 -17.55
CA ALA A 236 -13.15 3.75 -16.79
C ALA A 236 -11.92 2.84 -16.62
N GLY A 237 -11.00 2.83 -17.60
CA GLY A 237 -9.75 2.08 -17.52
C GLY A 237 -8.82 2.52 -16.38
N ASP A 238 -8.92 3.79 -15.96
CA ASP A 238 -8.15 4.27 -14.80
C ASP A 238 -8.67 3.65 -13.51
N ASN A 239 -10.00 3.52 -13.37
CA ASN A 239 -10.61 2.86 -12.20
C ASN A 239 -10.37 1.34 -12.21
N VAL A 240 -10.36 0.72 -13.39
CA VAL A 240 -10.00 -0.70 -13.57
C VAL A 240 -8.57 -0.95 -13.09
N ASN A 241 -7.61 -0.12 -13.49
CA ASN A 241 -6.23 -0.21 -13.00
C ASN A 241 -6.14 0.04 -11.48
N LEU A 242 -6.86 1.06 -10.98
CA LEU A 242 -6.88 1.36 -9.54
C LEU A 242 -7.40 0.19 -8.72
N ALA A 243 -8.40 -0.54 -9.21
CA ALA A 243 -8.99 -1.67 -8.50
C ALA A 243 -8.01 -2.80 -8.19
N VAL A 244 -6.94 -2.92 -8.97
CA VAL A 244 -5.83 -3.87 -8.75
C VAL A 244 -4.57 -3.18 -8.20
N GLY A 245 -4.69 -1.94 -7.76
CA GLY A 245 -3.57 -1.20 -7.15
C GLY A 245 -2.52 -0.71 -8.13
N GLN A 246 -2.92 -0.46 -9.38
CA GLN A 246 -2.04 -0.01 -10.46
C GLN A 246 -2.43 1.41 -10.94
N GLY A 247 -1.85 1.84 -12.06
CA GLY A 247 -2.07 3.18 -12.61
C GLY A 247 -1.33 4.26 -11.81
N ASP A 248 -2.00 5.39 -11.59
CA ASP A 248 -1.41 6.53 -10.87
C ASP A 248 -1.49 6.41 -9.33
N LEU A 249 -1.94 5.27 -8.81
CA LEU A 249 -1.97 5.01 -7.37
C LEU A 249 -0.57 5.13 -6.77
N GLN A 250 -0.49 5.88 -5.67
CA GLN A 250 0.73 6.02 -4.90
C GLN A 250 0.40 5.90 -3.40
N ALA A 251 0.89 4.86 -2.75
CA ALA A 251 0.77 4.68 -1.31
C ALA A 251 2.09 4.28 -0.68
N THR A 252 2.29 4.69 0.58
CA THR A 252 3.44 4.26 1.36
C THR A 252 3.18 2.90 2.02
N PRO A 253 4.23 2.11 2.33
CA PRO A 253 4.08 0.88 3.11
C PRO A 253 3.33 1.09 4.44
N LEU A 254 3.54 2.23 5.11
CA LEU A 254 2.84 2.56 6.36
C LEU A 254 1.34 2.80 6.16
N GLN A 255 0.94 3.44 5.05
CA GLN A 255 -0.47 3.62 4.72
C GLN A 255 -1.15 2.28 4.47
N LEU A 256 -0.48 1.38 3.74
CA LEU A 256 -0.98 0.04 3.48
C LEU A 256 -1.12 -0.75 4.80
N ALA A 257 -0.08 -0.74 5.66
CA ALA A 257 -0.13 -1.36 6.98
C ALA A 257 -1.31 -0.82 7.84
N THR A 258 -1.59 0.49 7.77
CA THR A 258 -2.72 1.12 8.48
C THR A 258 -4.07 0.61 7.97
N ALA A 259 -4.23 0.46 6.65
CA ALA A 259 -5.45 -0.09 6.06
C ALA A 259 -5.66 -1.56 6.48
N TYR A 260 -4.60 -2.36 6.42
CA TYR A 260 -4.65 -3.77 6.85
C TYR A 260 -4.88 -3.91 8.35
N ALA A 261 -4.34 -3.04 9.19
CA ALA A 261 -4.61 -3.02 10.63
C ALA A 261 -6.11 -2.79 10.92
N THR A 262 -6.76 -1.91 10.15
CA THR A 262 -8.20 -1.64 10.26
C THR A 262 -9.03 -2.88 9.90
N LEU A 263 -8.67 -3.57 8.83
CA LEU A 263 -9.31 -4.83 8.40
C LEU A 263 -9.06 -5.95 9.41
N ALA A 264 -7.82 -6.13 9.85
CA ALA A 264 -7.44 -7.17 10.80
C ALA A 264 -8.17 -7.01 12.14
N LYS A 265 -8.21 -5.80 12.70
CA LYS A 265 -8.91 -5.52 13.95
C LYS A 265 -10.43 -5.68 13.84
N GLY A 266 -11.04 -5.27 12.74
CA GLY A 266 -12.45 -5.51 12.42
C GLY A 266 -13.46 -4.68 13.20
N ASP A 267 -13.04 -3.75 14.06
CA ASP A 267 -13.92 -2.87 14.85
C ASP A 267 -14.09 -1.46 14.24
N GLY A 268 -13.58 -1.28 13.03
CA GLY A 268 -13.64 -0.03 12.28
C GLY A 268 -12.72 1.07 12.77
N ARG A 269 -11.91 0.85 13.80
CA ARG A 269 -10.93 1.84 14.25
C ARG A 269 -9.77 1.95 13.29
N VAL A 270 -9.54 3.14 12.74
CA VAL A 270 -8.33 3.47 12.00
C VAL A 270 -7.33 4.05 13.01
N VAL A 271 -6.37 3.23 13.41
CA VAL A 271 -5.35 3.62 14.39
C VAL A 271 -4.37 4.64 13.78
N ARG A 272 -3.78 5.45 14.65
CA ARG A 272 -2.67 6.33 14.28
C ARG A 272 -1.36 5.61 14.58
N PRO A 273 -0.51 5.33 13.59
CA PRO A 273 0.81 4.75 13.85
C PRO A 273 1.65 5.67 14.74
N HIS A 274 2.42 5.09 15.66
CA HIS A 274 3.32 5.84 16.53
C HIS A 274 4.50 4.99 16.99
N LEU A 275 5.61 5.66 17.31
CA LEU A 275 6.84 5.09 17.85
C LEU A 275 7.05 5.46 19.31
N GLY A 276 6.59 6.63 19.75
CA GLY A 276 6.67 7.03 21.15
C GLY A 276 5.74 6.20 22.02
N GLN A 277 6.24 5.62 23.12
CA GLN A 277 5.46 4.86 24.08
C GLN A 277 5.30 5.63 25.39
N GLN A 278 6.41 6.08 25.97
CA GLN A 278 6.38 6.81 27.23
C GLN A 278 7.65 7.63 27.46
N VAL A 279 7.53 8.64 28.30
CA VAL A 279 8.64 9.42 28.83
C VAL A 279 8.94 9.00 30.26
N GLU A 280 10.19 8.71 30.56
CA GLU A 280 10.68 8.33 31.87
C GLU A 280 11.67 9.37 32.41
N ASP A 281 11.75 9.50 33.74
CA ASP A 281 12.79 10.31 34.39
C ASP A 281 14.15 9.59 34.45
N GLY A 282 15.13 10.25 35.05
CA GLY A 282 16.48 9.69 35.22
C GLY A 282 16.56 8.43 36.08
N GLN A 283 15.53 8.14 36.88
CA GLN A 283 15.37 6.95 37.72
C GLN A 283 14.49 5.86 37.08
N GLY A 284 13.99 6.09 35.84
CA GLY A 284 13.12 5.14 35.15
C GLY A 284 11.66 5.19 35.60
N ARG A 285 11.24 6.22 36.30
CA ARG A 285 9.83 6.39 36.68
C ARG A 285 9.06 7.04 35.54
N LEU A 286 7.83 6.56 35.33
CA LEU A 286 6.92 7.11 34.31
C LEU A 286 6.63 8.59 34.62
N VAL A 287 6.94 9.45 33.65
CA VAL A 287 6.60 10.88 33.64
C VAL A 287 5.35 11.12 32.82
N GLU A 288 5.28 10.52 31.64
CA GLU A 288 4.17 10.70 30.70
C GLU A 288 3.98 9.41 29.87
N GLU A 289 2.75 8.96 29.72
CA GLU A 289 2.37 7.92 28.79
C GLU A 289 1.90 8.57 27.48
N ILE A 290 2.55 8.23 26.37
CA ILE A 290 2.18 8.74 25.04
C ILE A 290 0.99 7.97 24.52
N ARG A 291 -0.21 8.53 24.71
CA ARG A 291 -1.46 7.95 24.21
C ARG A 291 -1.78 8.50 22.85
N THR A 292 -1.91 7.62 21.89
CA THR A 292 -2.27 8.01 20.52
C THR A 292 -3.78 7.81 20.30
N PRO A 293 -4.53 8.89 20.08
CA PRO A 293 -5.97 8.78 19.88
C PRO A 293 -6.25 8.03 18.59
N ILE A 294 -7.36 7.30 18.58
CA ILE A 294 -7.93 6.73 17.36
C ILE A 294 -8.16 7.87 16.36
N ARG A 295 -7.62 7.72 15.15
CA ARG A 295 -7.72 8.76 14.15
C ARG A 295 -9.15 8.99 13.67
N ARG A 296 -9.88 7.89 13.45
CA ARG A 296 -11.30 7.88 13.04
C ARG A 296 -11.88 6.48 13.17
N ARG A 297 -13.19 6.41 12.96
CA ARG A 297 -13.90 5.13 12.81
C ARG A 297 -14.50 5.03 11.41
N VAL A 298 -14.39 3.86 10.80
CA VAL A 298 -15.03 3.48 9.55
C VAL A 298 -16.07 2.43 9.89
N LYS A 299 -17.30 2.64 9.44
CA LYS A 299 -18.36 1.65 9.62
C LYS A 299 -18.36 0.73 8.40
N PHE A 300 -18.36 -0.56 8.63
CA PHE A 300 -18.53 -1.61 7.63
C PHE A 300 -19.19 -2.83 8.24
N ASP A 301 -19.79 -3.67 7.41
CA ASP A 301 -20.42 -4.92 7.86
C ASP A 301 -19.36 -5.95 8.23
N ALA A 302 -19.57 -6.64 9.37
CA ALA A 302 -18.67 -7.69 9.83
C ALA A 302 -18.59 -8.88 8.86
N ALA A 303 -19.70 -9.24 8.24
CA ALA A 303 -19.75 -10.34 7.25
C ALA A 303 -18.94 -9.99 5.98
N HIS A 304 -18.95 -8.73 5.57
CA HIS A 304 -18.13 -8.26 4.44
C HIS A 304 -16.64 -8.38 4.75
N ARG A 305 -16.24 -7.91 5.93
CA ARG A 305 -14.88 -8.08 6.42
C ARG A 305 -14.47 -9.54 6.51
N ASP A 306 -15.32 -10.40 7.05
CA ASP A 306 -15.03 -11.82 7.23
C ASP A 306 -14.86 -12.56 5.89
N ALA A 307 -15.63 -12.19 4.84
CA ALA A 307 -15.41 -12.70 3.49
C ALA A 307 -14.03 -12.30 2.93
N ILE A 308 -13.60 -11.06 3.16
CA ILE A 308 -12.26 -10.59 2.78
C ILE A 308 -11.19 -11.38 3.53
N MET A 309 -11.33 -11.51 4.84
CA MET A 309 -10.38 -12.23 5.69
C MET A 309 -10.29 -13.71 5.29
N ALA A 310 -11.40 -14.35 4.93
CA ALA A 310 -11.38 -15.73 4.42
C ALA A 310 -10.51 -15.86 3.16
N GLY A 311 -10.59 -14.91 2.22
CA GLY A 311 -9.73 -14.90 1.04
C GLY A 311 -8.25 -14.64 1.36
N LEU A 312 -7.95 -13.74 2.30
CA LEU A 312 -6.57 -13.49 2.76
C LEU A 312 -5.98 -14.71 3.49
N HIS A 313 -6.78 -15.41 4.27
CA HIS A 313 -6.38 -16.68 4.88
C HIS A 313 -6.12 -17.74 3.80
N GLY A 314 -7.02 -17.87 2.82
CA GLY A 314 -6.85 -18.79 1.69
C GLY A 314 -5.56 -18.52 0.89
N ALA A 315 -5.17 -17.27 0.68
CA ALA A 315 -3.93 -16.94 -0.01
C ALA A 315 -2.68 -17.52 0.66
N ALA A 316 -2.69 -17.66 2.00
CA ALA A 316 -1.60 -18.22 2.77
C ALA A 316 -1.73 -19.74 3.01
N THR A 317 -2.95 -20.31 2.93
CA THR A 317 -3.21 -21.68 3.43
C THR A 317 -3.81 -22.64 2.41
N ALA A 318 -4.59 -22.16 1.43
CA ALA A 318 -5.21 -23.03 0.42
C ALA A 318 -4.17 -23.56 -0.58
N ALA A 319 -4.40 -24.75 -1.12
CA ALA A 319 -3.47 -25.38 -2.06
C ALA A 319 -3.19 -24.55 -3.33
N ASN A 320 -4.16 -23.72 -3.75
CA ASN A 320 -4.04 -22.77 -4.86
C ASN A 320 -3.76 -21.32 -4.39
N GLY A 321 -3.47 -21.12 -3.11
CA GLY A 321 -3.17 -19.82 -2.55
C GLY A 321 -1.82 -19.29 -3.00
N THR A 322 -1.73 -17.99 -3.27
CA THR A 322 -0.56 -17.35 -3.89
C THR A 322 0.74 -17.41 -3.07
N SER A 323 0.66 -17.73 -1.78
CA SER A 323 1.82 -17.88 -0.88
C SER A 323 1.79 -19.14 -0.03
N SER A 324 0.91 -20.09 -0.36
CA SER A 324 0.70 -21.30 0.45
C SER A 324 1.91 -22.23 0.52
N ASP A 325 2.70 -22.29 -0.55
CA ASP A 325 3.95 -23.05 -0.63
C ASP A 325 5.05 -22.43 0.24
N VAL A 326 5.14 -21.09 0.26
CA VAL A 326 6.11 -20.36 1.10
C VAL A 326 5.87 -20.60 2.58
N PHE A 327 4.61 -20.74 2.99
CA PHE A 327 4.22 -20.92 4.38
C PHE A 327 3.82 -22.37 4.74
N ALA A 328 4.12 -23.36 3.87
CA ALA A 328 3.71 -24.77 4.06
C ALA A 328 4.14 -25.30 5.44
N ASP A 329 5.37 -25.04 5.84
CA ASP A 329 5.97 -25.52 7.09
C ASP A 329 5.95 -24.44 8.20
N PHE A 330 5.23 -23.33 8.00
CA PHE A 330 5.21 -22.26 9.00
C PHE A 330 4.33 -22.65 10.19
N ARG A 331 4.91 -22.62 11.38
CA ARG A 331 4.26 -23.04 12.64
C ARG A 331 2.90 -22.39 12.91
N TYR A 332 2.71 -21.15 12.47
CA TYR A 332 1.49 -20.37 12.70
C TYR A 332 0.67 -20.18 11.43
N ARG A 333 0.79 -21.08 10.47
CA ARG A 333 0.09 -21.03 9.18
C ARG A 333 -1.43 -20.86 9.33
N ASP A 334 -2.04 -21.57 10.29
CA ASP A 334 -3.49 -21.58 10.50
C ASP A 334 -4.07 -20.20 10.96
N VAL A 335 -3.22 -19.31 11.41
CA VAL A 335 -3.60 -17.94 11.83
C VAL A 335 -2.95 -16.87 10.95
N LEU A 336 -2.40 -17.27 9.80
CA LEU A 336 -1.75 -16.37 8.86
C LEU A 336 -2.75 -15.90 7.80
N TYR A 337 -2.71 -14.61 7.53
CA TYR A 337 -3.47 -13.94 6.48
C TYR A 337 -2.49 -13.20 5.59
N GLY A 338 -2.61 -13.35 4.28
CA GLY A 338 -1.66 -12.78 3.34
C GLY A 338 -2.32 -12.19 2.10
N LYS A 339 -1.58 -11.32 1.42
CA LYS A 339 -1.89 -10.85 0.08
C LYS A 339 -0.60 -10.52 -0.64
N THR A 340 -0.41 -11.12 -1.80
CA THR A 340 0.75 -10.94 -2.67
C THR A 340 0.39 -10.08 -3.87
#